data_8ddce21aa5c747dbadaba7a8cd4d4cbd
#
_entry.id   8ddce21aa5c747dbadaba7a8cd4d4cbd
#
_cell.length_a   1.000
_cell.length_b   1.000
_cell.length_c   1.000
_cell.angle_alpha   90.00
_cell.angle_beta   90.00
_cell.angle_gamma   90.00
#
_symmetry.space_group_name_H-M   'P 1'
#
loop_
_entity.id
_entity.type
_entity.pdbx_description
1 polymer ?
#
loop_
_entity_poly.entity_id
_entity_poly.type
_entity_poly.pdbx_seq_one_letter_code
_entity_poly.pdbx_strand_id
1 'polypeptide(L)'
;ITAALRTADLAPSTWLEPGDLAVILRSAYDPQVAATLERHGDLGRDLATAGPVALTETWSHLRSDSAHHCVLWISEWPRSLVYPGFLSSVLLSSGVRRTFTLLYTPMRADHAARDIRKRKTEHVSDAAQRQRMGQIEDAQQDAEYHDVLRQEADLTAGHGVLRATGFITVSATTPDELEQEVADIEQSAIQA
;
A
#
# COMPACT_ATOMS: atom_id res chain seq x y z
N ILE A 1 12.72 -13.90 13.12
CA ILE A 1 12.10 -12.62 12.70
C ILE A 1 12.62 -11.49 13.60
N THR A 2 12.51 -11.56 14.94
CA THR A 2 12.98 -10.50 15.86
C THR A 2 14.46 -10.16 15.68
N ALA A 3 15.33 -11.14 15.43
CA ALA A 3 16.74 -10.91 15.13
C ALA A 3 16.91 -10.15 13.79
N ALA A 4 16.14 -10.51 12.76
CA ALA A 4 16.17 -9.83 11.48
C ALA A 4 15.69 -8.37 11.58
N LEU A 5 14.65 -8.10 12.38
CA LEU A 5 14.17 -6.74 12.65
C LEU A 5 15.24 -5.88 13.35
N ARG A 6 15.97 -6.46 14.30
CA ARG A 6 17.10 -5.77 14.95
C ARG A 6 18.24 -5.47 13.96
N THR A 7 18.54 -6.40 13.09
CA THR A 7 19.58 -6.21 12.05
C THR A 7 19.19 -5.12 11.05
N ALA A 8 17.89 -4.93 10.82
CA ALA A 8 17.34 -3.88 9.98
C ALA A 8 17.12 -2.54 10.71
N ASP A 9 17.63 -2.40 11.94
CA ASP A 9 17.48 -1.20 12.79
C ASP A 9 16.00 -0.84 13.13
N LEU A 10 15.10 -1.84 13.08
CA LEU A 10 13.69 -1.72 13.43
C LEU A 10 13.41 -2.09 14.88
N ALA A 11 14.27 -1.65 15.79
CA ALA A 11 14.13 -1.84 17.22
C ALA A 11 13.78 -0.51 17.93
N PRO A 12 13.01 -0.55 19.03
CA PRO A 12 12.41 -1.73 19.65
C PRO A 12 11.16 -2.22 18.95
N SER A 13 11.00 -3.52 18.83
CA SER A 13 9.80 -4.16 18.29
C SER A 13 9.18 -5.08 19.34
N THR A 14 7.86 -5.00 19.51
CA THR A 14 7.09 -5.82 20.44
C THR A 14 6.11 -6.69 19.67
N TRP A 15 6.01 -7.95 20.05
CA TRP A 15 4.96 -8.83 19.54
C TRP A 15 3.65 -8.49 20.25
N LEU A 16 2.60 -8.26 19.47
CA LEU A 16 1.26 -8.10 20.01
C LEU A 16 0.68 -9.46 20.40
N GLU A 17 -0.01 -9.48 21.52
CA GLU A 17 -0.86 -10.61 21.89
C GLU A 17 -2.19 -10.57 21.10
N PRO A 18 -2.91 -11.70 20.99
CA PRO A 18 -4.20 -11.74 20.30
C PRO A 18 -5.20 -10.70 20.80
N GLY A 19 -5.21 -10.42 22.12
CA GLY A 19 -6.04 -9.38 22.73
C GLY A 19 -5.71 -7.97 22.26
N ASP A 20 -4.42 -7.62 22.17
CA ASP A 20 -3.96 -6.31 21.66
C ASP A 20 -4.35 -6.13 20.21
N LEU A 21 -4.21 -7.19 19.42
CA LEU A 21 -4.60 -7.17 18.00
C LEU A 21 -6.13 -7.02 17.84
N ALA A 22 -6.91 -7.66 18.71
CA ALA A 22 -8.37 -7.51 18.72
C ALA A 22 -8.78 -6.05 19.03
N VAL A 23 -8.11 -5.39 19.98
CA VAL A 23 -8.33 -3.96 20.29
C VAL A 23 -8.02 -3.08 19.09
N ILE A 24 -6.88 -3.31 18.42
CA ILE A 24 -6.47 -2.55 17.24
C ILE A 24 -7.51 -2.70 16.12
N LEU A 25 -7.91 -3.93 15.80
CA LEU A 25 -8.89 -4.21 14.76
C LEU A 25 -10.25 -3.59 15.10
N ARG A 26 -10.73 -3.76 16.31
CA ARG A 26 -12.01 -3.19 16.74
C ARG A 26 -11.99 -1.66 16.67
N SER A 27 -10.93 -1.02 17.15
CA SER A 27 -10.74 0.44 17.08
C SER A 27 -10.68 0.97 15.64
N ALA A 28 -10.18 0.16 14.71
CA ALA A 28 -10.14 0.54 13.30
C ALA A 28 -11.53 0.56 12.66
N TYR A 29 -12.38 -0.42 12.98
CA TYR A 29 -13.75 -0.51 12.46
C TYR A 29 -14.76 0.36 13.21
N ASP A 30 -14.52 0.61 14.49
CA ASP A 30 -15.40 1.42 15.35
C ASP A 30 -14.58 2.45 16.16
N PRO A 31 -14.22 3.58 15.54
CA PRO A 31 -13.39 4.60 16.18
C PRO A 31 -14.00 5.21 17.45
N GLN A 32 -15.32 5.18 17.59
CA GLN A 32 -15.98 5.77 18.76
C GLN A 32 -15.70 4.98 20.05
N VAL A 33 -15.49 3.67 19.95
CA VAL A 33 -15.15 2.83 21.10
C VAL A 33 -13.65 2.77 21.40
N ALA A 34 -12.80 3.34 20.55
CA ALA A 34 -11.34 3.24 20.65
C ALA A 34 -10.82 3.65 22.05
N ALA A 35 -11.20 4.81 22.54
CA ALA A 35 -10.77 5.30 23.84
C ALA A 35 -11.22 4.42 25.03
N THR A 36 -12.30 3.68 24.88
CA THR A 36 -12.78 2.73 25.89
C THR A 36 -11.96 1.44 25.80
N LEU A 37 -11.71 0.95 24.62
CA LEU A 37 -10.90 -0.25 24.37
C LEU A 37 -9.44 -0.06 24.81
N GLU A 38 -8.86 1.11 24.58
CA GLU A 38 -7.50 1.44 25.02
C GLU A 38 -7.37 1.38 26.56
N ARG A 39 -8.42 1.76 27.29
CA ARG A 39 -8.41 1.74 28.77
C ARG A 39 -8.73 0.38 29.37
N HIS A 40 -9.61 -0.38 28.75
CA HIS A 40 -10.20 -1.59 29.34
C HIS A 40 -9.89 -2.87 28.58
N GLY A 41 -9.31 -2.76 27.38
CA GLY A 41 -9.13 -3.89 26.45
C GLY A 41 -10.43 -4.36 25.84
N ASP A 42 -10.37 -5.29 24.92
CA ASP A 42 -11.55 -5.96 24.35
C ASP A 42 -11.86 -7.22 25.17
N LEU A 43 -12.54 -7.00 26.29
CA LEU A 43 -12.80 -8.03 27.29
C LEU A 43 -13.58 -9.20 26.69
N GLY A 44 -12.91 -10.35 26.59
CA GLY A 44 -13.52 -11.63 26.23
C GLY A 44 -13.82 -11.83 24.75
N ARG A 45 -13.33 -10.97 23.87
CA ARG A 45 -13.45 -11.18 22.41
C ARG A 45 -12.26 -11.94 21.87
N ASP A 46 -12.54 -12.96 21.09
CA ASP A 46 -11.56 -13.62 20.25
C ASP A 46 -11.26 -12.72 19.03
N LEU A 47 -10.05 -12.85 18.48
CA LEU A 47 -9.64 -12.16 17.25
C LEU A 47 -10.65 -12.38 16.11
N ALA A 48 -11.25 -13.56 16.02
CA ALA A 48 -12.29 -13.89 15.05
C ALA A 48 -13.57 -13.03 15.19
N THR A 49 -13.82 -12.47 16.37
CA THR A 49 -15.00 -11.66 16.68
C THR A 49 -14.68 -10.16 16.79
N ALA A 50 -13.42 -9.77 16.57
CA ALA A 50 -12.97 -8.38 16.63
C ALA A 50 -13.39 -7.53 15.41
N GLY A 51 -13.96 -8.15 14.37
CA GLY A 51 -14.49 -7.47 13.21
C GLY A 51 -15.73 -6.61 13.53
N PRO A 52 -16.24 -5.86 12.54
CA PRO A 52 -17.42 -5.00 12.70
C PRO A 52 -18.68 -5.84 12.98
N VAL A 53 -19.58 -5.28 13.77
CA VAL A 53 -20.89 -5.90 14.04
C VAL A 53 -21.85 -5.67 12.87
N ALA A 54 -21.81 -4.49 12.28
CA ALA A 54 -22.62 -4.12 11.13
C ALA A 54 -21.70 -3.64 9.99
N LEU A 55 -21.97 -4.10 8.79
CA LEU A 55 -21.27 -3.72 7.58
C LEU A 55 -22.25 -3.36 6.50
N THR A 56 -22.10 -2.19 5.90
CA THR A 56 -22.89 -1.75 4.76
C THR A 56 -21.95 -1.27 3.67
N GLU A 57 -22.06 -1.89 2.50
CA GLU A 57 -21.29 -1.53 1.32
C GLU A 57 -22.07 -0.52 0.48
N THR A 58 -21.38 0.54 0.08
CA THR A 58 -21.87 1.52 -0.90
C THR A 58 -20.94 1.50 -2.10
N TRP A 59 -21.27 2.26 -3.15
CA TRP A 59 -20.44 2.34 -4.33
C TRP A 59 -19.07 2.99 -4.08
N SER A 60 -19.00 3.97 -3.17
CA SER A 60 -17.78 4.76 -2.93
C SER A 60 -17.06 4.42 -1.63
N HIS A 61 -17.74 3.81 -0.66
CA HIS A 61 -17.17 3.55 0.65
C HIS A 61 -17.85 2.39 1.36
N LEU A 62 -17.18 1.87 2.35
CA LEU A 62 -17.68 0.88 3.29
C LEU A 62 -18.08 1.59 4.58
N ARG A 63 -19.29 1.34 5.09
CA ARG A 63 -19.68 1.74 6.42
C ARG A 63 -19.58 0.55 7.37
N SER A 64 -18.84 0.73 8.47
CA SER A 64 -18.75 -0.26 9.55
C SER A 64 -19.10 0.39 10.89
N ASP A 65 -20.07 -0.15 11.60
CA ASP A 65 -20.50 0.35 12.92
C ASP A 65 -20.63 1.89 12.95
N SER A 66 -19.67 2.61 13.54
CA SER A 66 -19.68 4.08 13.69
C SER A 66 -18.84 4.84 12.66
N ALA A 67 -18.25 4.16 11.66
CA ALA A 67 -17.33 4.79 10.73
C ALA A 67 -17.62 4.50 9.25
N HIS A 68 -17.13 5.39 8.42
CA HIS A 68 -17.07 5.27 6.97
C HIS A 68 -15.62 5.09 6.54
N HIS A 69 -15.35 4.16 5.62
CA HIS A 69 -14.00 3.80 5.18
C HIS A 69 -13.90 3.84 3.66
N CYS A 70 -12.86 4.48 3.15
CA CYS A 70 -12.48 4.42 1.75
C CYS A 70 -11.08 3.80 1.64
N VAL A 71 -10.87 2.94 0.66
CA VAL A 71 -9.57 2.33 0.40
C VAL A 71 -9.05 2.83 -0.94
N LEU A 72 -7.98 3.59 -0.90
CA LEU A 72 -7.26 4.05 -2.07
C LEU A 72 -6.16 3.05 -2.40
N TRP A 73 -6.10 2.64 -3.66
CA TRP A 73 -5.03 1.78 -4.17
C TRP A 73 -3.94 2.65 -4.80
N ILE A 74 -2.69 2.42 -4.42
CA ILE A 74 -1.55 3.06 -5.06
C ILE A 74 -1.32 2.34 -6.38
N SER A 75 -1.78 2.94 -7.47
CA SER A 75 -1.70 2.36 -8.82
C SER A 75 -0.29 2.41 -9.37
N GLU A 76 0.47 3.44 -9.03
CA GLU A 76 1.83 3.65 -9.53
C GLU A 76 2.71 4.29 -8.46
N TRP A 77 3.95 3.82 -8.37
CA TRP A 77 4.98 4.38 -7.52
C TRP A 77 5.87 5.33 -8.31
N PRO A 78 6.48 6.36 -7.68
CA PRO A 78 7.45 7.21 -8.35
C PRO A 78 8.55 6.40 -9.01
N ARG A 79 8.85 6.70 -10.26
CA ARG A 79 9.92 6.01 -11.02
C ARG A 79 11.29 6.63 -10.80
N SER A 80 11.33 7.88 -10.37
CA SER A 80 12.57 8.58 -10.01
C SER A 80 12.97 8.30 -8.57
N LEU A 81 14.23 8.61 -8.26
CA LEU A 81 14.71 8.59 -6.88
C LEU A 81 13.92 9.62 -6.06
N VAL A 82 13.33 9.16 -4.99
CA VAL A 82 12.61 9.99 -4.04
C VAL A 82 13.44 10.24 -2.79
N TYR A 83 13.23 11.37 -2.13
CA TYR A 83 13.89 11.66 -0.86
C TYR A 83 13.24 10.85 0.29
N PRO A 84 13.98 10.56 1.36
CA PRO A 84 13.41 9.94 2.55
C PRO A 84 12.25 10.77 3.09
N GLY A 85 11.09 10.13 3.29
CA GLY A 85 9.89 10.82 3.78
C GLY A 85 9.02 11.48 2.70
N PHE A 86 9.21 11.17 1.42
CA PHE A 86 8.37 11.71 0.33
C PHE A 86 6.86 11.48 0.54
N LEU A 87 6.47 10.40 1.23
CA LEU A 87 5.08 10.14 1.60
C LEU A 87 4.62 10.83 2.89
N SER A 88 5.45 11.68 3.52
CA SER A 88 5.09 12.30 4.80
C SER A 88 3.83 13.16 4.72
N SER A 89 3.63 13.89 3.63
CA SER A 89 2.42 14.68 3.38
C SER A 89 1.16 13.81 3.32
N VAL A 90 1.28 12.60 2.78
CA VAL A 90 0.17 11.64 2.64
C VAL A 90 -0.08 10.90 3.96
N LEU A 91 0.98 10.55 4.70
CA LEU A 91 0.87 9.64 5.85
C LEU A 91 0.75 10.35 7.20
N LEU A 92 1.31 11.55 7.34
CA LEU A 92 1.48 12.22 8.64
C LEU A 92 0.57 13.44 8.85
N SER A 93 -0.41 13.68 7.98
CA SER A 93 -1.39 14.75 8.21
C SER A 93 -2.16 14.49 9.51
N SER A 94 -2.29 15.50 10.34
CA SER A 94 -2.95 15.41 11.64
C SER A 94 -4.48 15.36 11.48
N GLY A 95 -5.14 14.68 12.40
CA GLY A 95 -6.60 14.72 12.55
C GLY A 95 -7.38 13.61 11.87
N VAL A 96 -6.77 12.83 10.99
CA VAL A 96 -7.45 11.77 10.24
C VAL A 96 -6.94 10.39 10.62
N ARG A 97 -7.84 9.45 10.70
CA ARG A 97 -7.48 8.03 10.86
C ARG A 97 -7.12 7.44 9.51
N ARG A 98 -5.86 7.07 9.38
CA ARG A 98 -5.32 6.42 8.16
C ARG A 98 -4.60 5.14 8.52
N THR A 99 -4.73 4.16 7.64
CA THR A 99 -3.93 2.95 7.68
C THR A 99 -3.22 2.78 6.36
N PHE A 100 -1.90 2.72 6.41
CA PHE A 100 -1.08 2.44 5.24
C PHE A 100 -0.70 0.96 5.24
N THR A 101 -1.10 0.26 4.18
CA THR A 101 -0.86 -1.18 4.03
C THR A 101 0.06 -1.42 2.85
N LEU A 102 1.18 -2.09 3.10
CA LEU A 102 2.08 -2.59 2.07
C LEU A 102 2.03 -4.11 2.03
N LEU A 103 1.59 -4.64 0.91
CA LEU A 103 1.61 -6.07 0.65
C LEU A 103 2.82 -6.42 -0.22
N TYR A 104 3.76 -7.16 0.34
CA TYR A 104 4.92 -7.68 -0.38
C TYR A 104 4.76 -9.18 -0.64
N THR A 105 4.73 -9.54 -1.92
CA THR A 105 4.67 -10.94 -2.34
C THR A 105 6.00 -11.33 -2.98
N PRO A 106 6.81 -12.18 -2.34
CA PRO A 106 8.05 -12.68 -2.93
C PRO A 106 7.75 -13.49 -4.20
N MET A 107 8.48 -13.19 -5.26
CA MET A 107 8.41 -13.93 -6.51
C MET A 107 9.55 -14.95 -6.59
N ARG A 108 9.25 -16.13 -7.10
CA ARG A 108 10.29 -17.11 -7.42
C ARG A 108 11.16 -16.56 -8.56
N ALA A 109 12.47 -16.78 -8.48
CA ALA A 109 13.41 -16.26 -9.46
C ALA A 109 13.11 -16.70 -10.90
N ASP A 110 12.65 -17.95 -11.09
CA ASP A 110 12.28 -18.48 -12.39
C ASP A 110 11.04 -17.80 -12.99
N HIS A 111 10.07 -17.42 -12.15
CA HIS A 111 8.89 -16.65 -12.57
C HIS A 111 9.27 -15.21 -12.88
N ALA A 112 10.05 -14.56 -12.00
CA ALA A 112 10.54 -13.21 -12.21
C ALA A 112 11.33 -13.09 -13.52
N ALA A 113 12.23 -14.04 -13.81
CA ALA A 113 13.00 -14.07 -15.05
C ALA A 113 12.12 -14.22 -16.31
N ARG A 114 11.04 -15.02 -16.21
CA ARG A 114 10.09 -15.14 -17.33
C ARG A 114 9.29 -13.87 -17.56
N ASP A 115 8.82 -13.25 -16.49
CA ASP A 115 8.05 -12.00 -16.56
C ASP A 115 8.91 -10.85 -17.12
N ILE A 116 10.15 -10.74 -16.69
CA ILE A 116 11.11 -9.75 -17.21
C ILE A 116 11.36 -9.99 -18.69
N ARG A 117 11.62 -11.23 -19.09
CA ARG A 117 11.88 -11.58 -20.51
C ARG A 117 10.64 -11.28 -21.38
N LYS A 118 9.45 -11.57 -20.89
CA LYS A 118 8.18 -11.27 -21.60
C LYS A 118 8.07 -9.77 -21.84
N ARG A 119 8.19 -8.95 -20.78
CA ARG A 119 8.12 -7.47 -20.88
C ARG A 119 9.19 -6.92 -21.83
N LYS A 120 10.40 -7.42 -21.74
CA LYS A 120 11.49 -7.04 -22.65
C LYS A 120 11.15 -7.32 -24.12
N THR A 121 10.58 -8.50 -24.41
CA THR A 121 10.16 -8.86 -25.76
C THR A 121 9.01 -7.97 -26.27
N GLU A 122 8.05 -7.67 -25.42
CA GLU A 122 6.93 -6.76 -25.72
C GLU A 122 7.46 -5.37 -26.09
N HIS A 123 8.33 -4.77 -25.25
CA HIS A 123 8.93 -3.47 -25.54
C HIS A 123 9.70 -3.43 -26.87
N VAL A 124 10.51 -4.45 -27.16
CA VAL A 124 11.25 -4.55 -28.43
C VAL A 124 10.30 -4.68 -29.63
N SER A 125 9.25 -5.48 -29.50
CA SER A 125 8.25 -5.66 -30.54
C SER A 125 7.48 -4.36 -30.83
N ASP A 126 7.04 -3.67 -29.77
CA ASP A 126 6.29 -2.43 -29.86
C ASP A 126 7.15 -1.28 -30.45
N ALA A 127 8.42 -1.22 -30.06
CA ALA A 127 9.38 -0.27 -30.64
C ALA A 127 9.58 -0.51 -32.15
N ALA A 128 9.76 -1.78 -32.56
CA ALA A 128 9.89 -2.13 -33.97
C ALA A 128 8.62 -1.81 -34.78
N GLN A 129 7.42 -1.99 -34.21
CA GLN A 129 6.17 -1.66 -34.86
C GLN A 129 6.00 -0.14 -35.03
N ARG A 130 6.35 0.65 -34.01
CA ARG A 130 6.29 2.12 -34.07
C ARG A 130 7.24 2.71 -35.09
N GLN A 131 8.49 2.22 -35.15
CA GLN A 131 9.45 2.62 -36.18
C GLN A 131 8.90 2.41 -37.60
N ARG A 132 8.20 1.30 -37.83
CA ARG A 132 7.55 1.04 -39.13
C ARG A 132 6.43 2.03 -39.47
N MET A 133 5.76 2.57 -38.44
CA MET A 133 4.68 3.55 -38.59
C MET A 133 5.19 5.01 -38.58
N GLY A 134 6.50 5.24 -38.44
CA GLY A 134 7.09 6.58 -38.37
C GLY A 134 6.71 7.38 -37.11
N GLN A 135 6.37 6.70 -36.04
CA GLN A 135 6.06 7.34 -34.75
C GLN A 135 7.34 7.71 -34.02
N ILE A 136 7.33 8.86 -33.34
CA ILE A 136 8.43 9.36 -32.53
C ILE A 136 8.59 8.49 -31.27
N GLU A 137 9.83 8.29 -30.84
CA GLU A 137 10.13 7.63 -29.56
C GLU A 137 9.48 8.34 -28.38
N ASP A 138 8.83 7.58 -27.51
CA ASP A 138 8.20 8.07 -26.30
C ASP A 138 9.16 7.90 -25.12
N ALA A 139 9.58 9.02 -24.54
CA ALA A 139 10.52 9.03 -23.39
C ALA A 139 10.02 8.21 -22.20
N GLN A 140 8.70 8.09 -22.04
CA GLN A 140 8.13 7.26 -20.98
C GLN A 140 8.40 5.78 -21.23
N GLN A 141 8.27 5.33 -22.46
CA GLN A 141 8.51 3.92 -22.82
C GLN A 141 9.99 3.55 -22.78
N ASP A 142 10.86 4.50 -23.10
CA ASP A 142 12.31 4.34 -22.91
C ASP A 142 12.65 4.16 -21.43
N ALA A 143 12.07 4.96 -20.55
CA ALA A 143 12.23 4.82 -19.11
C ALA A 143 11.74 3.44 -18.61
N GLU A 144 10.58 2.98 -19.09
CA GLU A 144 10.06 1.65 -18.77
C GLU A 144 10.99 0.51 -19.22
N TYR A 145 11.54 0.63 -20.42
CA TYR A 145 12.50 -0.36 -20.91
C TYR A 145 13.79 -0.39 -20.09
N HIS A 146 14.31 0.78 -19.72
CA HIS A 146 15.47 0.88 -18.83
C HIS A 146 15.22 0.28 -17.44
N ASP A 147 14.00 0.44 -16.90
CA ASP A 147 13.63 -0.20 -15.64
C ASP A 147 13.58 -1.73 -15.75
N VAL A 148 13.08 -2.26 -16.87
CA VAL A 148 13.09 -3.72 -17.13
C VAL A 148 14.54 -4.25 -17.22
N LEU A 149 15.46 -3.53 -17.86
CA LEU A 149 16.86 -3.91 -17.94
C LEU A 149 17.55 -3.86 -16.57
N ARG A 150 17.23 -2.87 -15.73
CA ARG A 150 17.73 -2.78 -14.36
C ARG A 150 17.24 -3.95 -13.52
N GLN A 151 15.95 -4.29 -13.59
CA GLN A 151 15.40 -5.45 -12.89
C GLN A 151 16.06 -6.77 -13.34
N GLU A 152 16.38 -6.92 -14.62
CA GLU A 152 17.13 -8.08 -15.15
C GLU A 152 18.54 -8.17 -14.54
N ALA A 153 19.23 -7.03 -14.46
CA ALA A 153 20.58 -6.96 -13.87
C ALA A 153 20.56 -7.30 -12.37
N ASP A 154 19.60 -6.74 -11.62
CA ASP A 154 19.44 -7.00 -10.20
C ASP A 154 19.11 -8.47 -9.91
N LEU A 155 18.22 -9.08 -10.70
CA LEU A 155 17.91 -10.51 -10.60
C LEU A 155 19.14 -11.38 -10.89
N THR A 156 19.93 -10.99 -11.90
CA THR A 156 21.18 -11.69 -12.26
C THR A 156 22.24 -11.55 -11.17
N ALA A 157 22.27 -10.41 -10.48
CA ALA A 157 23.13 -10.19 -9.32
C ALA A 157 22.68 -10.97 -8.05
N GLY A 158 21.56 -11.69 -8.13
CA GLY A 158 21.04 -12.52 -7.03
C GLY A 158 20.05 -11.82 -6.11
N HIS A 159 19.58 -10.64 -6.49
CA HIS A 159 18.54 -9.93 -5.71
C HIS A 159 17.18 -10.60 -5.90
N GLY A 160 16.39 -10.65 -4.82
CA GLY A 160 15.03 -11.15 -4.85
C GLY A 160 14.08 -10.14 -5.48
N VAL A 161 13.09 -10.61 -6.23
CA VAL A 161 12.02 -9.77 -6.77
C VAL A 161 10.80 -9.87 -5.88
N LEU A 162 10.26 -8.72 -5.51
CA LEU A 162 9.03 -8.58 -4.72
C LEU A 162 7.98 -7.87 -5.56
N ARG A 163 6.75 -8.37 -5.52
CA ARG A 163 5.60 -7.59 -5.97
C ARG A 163 5.10 -6.77 -4.79
N ALA A 164 5.12 -5.46 -4.90
CA ALA A 164 4.61 -4.55 -3.89
C ALA A 164 3.26 -3.97 -4.31
N THR A 165 2.28 -4.00 -3.41
CA THR A 165 0.99 -3.34 -3.59
C THR A 165 0.74 -2.48 -2.37
N GLY A 166 0.39 -1.22 -2.58
CA GLY A 166 0.11 -0.26 -1.51
C GLY A 166 -1.37 0.12 -1.46
N PHE A 167 -1.90 0.24 -0.25
CA PHE A 167 -3.24 0.74 0.00
C PHE A 167 -3.20 1.79 1.11
N ILE A 168 -4.06 2.80 0.99
CA ILE A 168 -4.31 3.78 2.03
C ILE A 168 -5.79 3.67 2.39
N THR A 169 -6.08 3.20 3.60
CA THR A 169 -7.44 3.20 4.13
C THR A 169 -7.65 4.48 4.93
N VAL A 170 -8.65 5.23 4.55
CA VAL A 170 -9.10 6.46 5.24
C VAL A 170 -10.37 6.14 5.99
N SER A 171 -10.48 6.61 7.23
CA SER A 171 -11.64 6.36 8.07
C SER A 171 -12.13 7.66 8.70
N ALA A 172 -13.42 7.93 8.56
CA ALA A 172 -14.07 9.12 9.10
C ALA A 172 -15.40 8.76 9.78
N THR A 173 -15.92 9.67 10.58
CA THR A 173 -17.18 9.45 11.30
C THR A 173 -18.40 9.86 10.49
N THR A 174 -18.23 10.69 9.47
CA THR A 174 -19.27 11.11 8.54
C THR A 174 -18.85 10.93 7.09
N PRO A 175 -19.77 10.75 6.15
CA PRO A 175 -19.46 10.67 4.73
C PRO A 175 -18.76 11.93 4.18
N ASP A 176 -19.21 13.12 4.60
CA ASP A 176 -18.67 14.40 4.13
C ASP A 176 -17.22 14.58 4.56
N GLU A 177 -16.90 14.21 5.81
CA GLU A 177 -15.53 14.18 6.33
C GLU A 177 -14.67 13.18 5.54
N LEU A 178 -15.21 12.01 5.23
CA LEU A 178 -14.49 11.01 4.43
C LEU A 178 -14.17 11.52 3.03
N GLU A 179 -15.13 12.16 2.36
CA GLU A 179 -14.95 12.72 1.02
C GLU A 179 -13.85 13.80 1.00
N GLN A 180 -13.87 14.70 1.99
CA GLN A 180 -12.86 15.75 2.13
C GLN A 180 -11.47 15.15 2.32
N GLU A 181 -11.35 14.18 3.22
CA GLU A 181 -10.07 13.55 3.54
C GLU A 181 -9.50 12.73 2.37
N VAL A 182 -10.35 12.07 1.60
CA VAL A 182 -9.94 11.36 0.37
C VAL A 182 -9.39 12.36 -0.64
N ALA A 183 -10.09 13.49 -0.87
CA ALA A 183 -9.63 14.52 -1.79
C ALA A 183 -8.29 15.13 -1.36
N ASP A 184 -8.09 15.38 -0.06
CA ASP A 184 -6.84 15.92 0.48
C ASP A 184 -5.66 14.94 0.31
N ILE A 185 -5.92 13.64 0.46
CA ILE A 185 -4.90 12.60 0.21
C ILE A 185 -4.55 12.52 -1.27
N GLU A 186 -5.54 12.51 -2.15
CA GLU A 186 -5.31 12.49 -3.60
C GLU A 186 -4.49 13.69 -4.06
N GLN A 187 -4.83 14.88 -3.56
CA GLN A 187 -4.05 16.09 -3.85
C GLN A 187 -2.62 16.02 -3.30
N SER A 188 -2.44 15.50 -2.09
CA SER A 188 -1.11 15.32 -1.50
C SER A 188 -0.27 14.28 -2.24
N ALA A 189 -0.91 13.23 -2.76
CA ALA A 189 -0.23 12.19 -3.54
C ALA A 189 0.24 12.69 -4.91
N ILE A 190 -0.48 13.64 -5.53
CA ILE A 190 -0.06 14.28 -6.79
C ILE A 190 1.20 15.13 -6.58
N GLN A 191 1.42 15.65 -5.37
CA GLN A 191 2.55 16.52 -5.05
C GLN A 191 3.78 15.74 -4.52
N ALA A 192 3.62 14.47 -4.18
CA ALA A 192 4.67 13.61 -3.64
C ALA A 192 5.51 12.95 -4.74
#